data_46d43c00ed9179f1b70523405dacd67b
#
_entry.id   46d43c00ed9179f1b70523405dacd67b
#
_cell.length_a   1.000
_cell.length_b   1.000
_cell.length_c   1.000
_cell.angle_alpha   90.00
_cell.angle_beta   90.00
_cell.angle_gamma   90.00
#
_symmetry.space_group_name_H-M   'P 1'
#
loop_
_entity.id
_entity.type
_entity.pdbx_description
1 polymer ?
#
loop_
_entity_poly.entity_id
_entity_poly.type
_entity_poly.pdbx_seq_one_letter_code
_entity_poly.pdbx_strand_id
1 'polypeptide(L)'
;IYIIEKTFSTYKDFYFRKSYDEFYAADSFELKKFSIIDVSKDLLISKETTRRKIIELEKSGIIKKDKKKVVITKYGLEIQRPTGSIRSFTKLLSRFSILLKLENLINKEITPNEFEILIKNNFTQFWHYFYEFQIPYLLKWKRYFGELDKWIVAGSLAYNQNLFFRNNRKEKIDNISFTKNMIEQITHLKNMQGLNAMTISDLSGIPRPTVLRKLKSLMKSKHIIKDKKNLYSLSTNEVVIKELENMRIATMQKFSTLLNKY
;
A
#
# COMPACT_ATOMS: atom_id res chain seq x y z
N ILE A 1 10.83 1.58 5.03
CA ILE A 1 10.58 0.50 4.04
C ILE A 1 11.76 0.36 3.09
N TYR A 2 12.11 1.37 2.28
CA TYR A 2 13.18 1.27 1.27
C TYR A 2 14.53 0.81 1.85
N ILE A 3 14.99 1.38 2.96
CA ILE A 3 16.27 0.97 3.59
C ILE A 3 16.21 -0.49 4.04
N ILE A 4 15.11 -0.94 4.62
CA ILE A 4 14.93 -2.35 5.03
C ILE A 4 14.92 -3.27 3.81
N GLU A 5 14.22 -2.91 2.75
CA GLU A 5 14.21 -3.68 1.49
C GLU A 5 15.63 -3.82 0.94
N LYS A 6 16.39 -2.71 0.85
CA LYS A 6 17.80 -2.77 0.41
C LYS A 6 18.70 -3.60 1.33
N THR A 7 18.41 -3.59 2.64
CA THR A 7 19.10 -4.48 3.59
C THR A 7 18.81 -5.94 3.27
N PHE A 8 17.55 -6.31 3.05
CA PHE A 8 17.18 -7.67 2.65
C PHE A 8 17.83 -8.08 1.33
N SER A 9 17.81 -7.21 0.32
CA SER A 9 18.48 -7.47 -0.97
C SER A 9 19.99 -7.69 -0.82
N THR A 10 20.65 -6.92 0.05
CA THR A 10 22.12 -7.01 0.27
C THR A 10 22.50 -8.30 1.00
N TYR A 11 21.65 -8.75 1.92
CA TYR A 11 21.88 -9.96 2.72
C TYR A 11 21.16 -11.19 2.20
N LYS A 12 20.67 -11.15 0.96
CA LYS A 12 19.91 -12.23 0.32
C LYS A 12 20.54 -13.61 0.52
N ASP A 13 21.86 -13.71 0.39
CA ASP A 13 22.58 -14.99 0.46
C ASP A 13 22.80 -15.48 1.92
N PHE A 14 22.82 -14.57 2.91
CA PHE A 14 23.15 -14.87 4.30
C PHE A 14 21.95 -14.81 5.25
N TYR A 15 21.01 -13.89 5.05
CA TYR A 15 19.93 -13.57 6.01
C TYR A 15 18.54 -13.73 5.42
N PHE A 16 18.44 -14.17 4.20
CA PHE A 16 17.20 -14.17 3.43
C PHE A 16 16.08 -15.03 4.06
N ARG A 17 16.45 -16.05 4.84
CA ARG A 17 15.51 -17.00 5.45
C ARG A 17 15.47 -16.91 6.97
N LYS A 18 15.55 -15.73 7.55
CA LYS A 18 15.32 -15.59 8.98
C LYS A 18 13.84 -15.61 9.32
N SER A 19 13.51 -16.33 10.36
CA SER A 19 12.21 -16.28 11.01
C SER A 19 11.97 -14.91 11.67
N TYR A 20 10.74 -14.68 12.12
CA TYR A 20 10.37 -13.48 12.87
C TYR A 20 11.24 -13.29 14.11
N ASP A 21 11.40 -14.36 14.90
CA ASP A 21 12.14 -14.31 16.16
C ASP A 21 13.63 -14.08 15.92
N GLU A 22 14.23 -14.80 14.96
CA GLU A 22 15.63 -14.61 14.58
C GLU A 22 15.92 -13.21 14.01
N PHE A 23 14.96 -12.61 13.29
CA PHE A 23 15.11 -11.25 12.79
C PHE A 23 15.12 -10.23 13.91
N TYR A 24 14.17 -10.33 14.86
CA TYR A 24 14.07 -9.40 15.98
C TYR A 24 15.04 -9.71 17.13
N ALA A 25 15.71 -10.84 17.13
CA ALA A 25 16.85 -11.11 18.02
C ALA A 25 18.12 -10.32 17.63
N ALA A 26 18.24 -9.87 16.38
CA ALA A 26 19.38 -9.11 15.93
C ALA A 26 19.45 -7.72 16.57
N ASP A 27 20.66 -7.23 16.88
CA ASP A 27 20.88 -5.90 17.46
C ASP A 27 20.85 -4.78 16.42
N SER A 28 21.18 -5.10 15.18
CA SER A 28 21.17 -4.13 14.08
C SER A 28 21.29 -4.80 12.73
N PHE A 29 20.97 -4.05 11.66
CA PHE A 29 21.25 -4.44 10.29
C PHE A 29 22.02 -3.35 9.57
N GLU A 30 23.11 -3.73 8.88
CA GLU A 30 23.94 -2.81 8.13
C GLU A 30 23.63 -2.86 6.62
N LEU A 31 23.36 -1.70 6.03
CA LEU A 31 23.31 -1.50 4.59
C LEU A 31 24.62 -0.87 4.12
N LYS A 32 25.43 -1.65 3.41
CA LYS A 32 26.66 -1.16 2.75
C LYS A 32 26.31 -0.42 1.46
N LYS A 33 27.17 0.52 1.03
CA LYS A 33 27.01 1.29 -0.22
C LYS A 33 25.72 2.10 -0.31
N PHE A 34 25.28 2.71 0.79
CA PHE A 34 24.14 3.60 0.82
C PHE A 34 24.42 4.92 0.10
N SER A 35 23.53 5.33 -0.79
CA SER A 35 23.63 6.57 -1.56
C SER A 35 22.31 7.34 -1.52
N ILE A 36 22.35 8.61 -1.11
CA ILE A 36 21.18 9.52 -1.18
C ILE A 36 20.71 9.71 -2.63
N ILE A 37 21.63 9.67 -3.60
CA ILE A 37 21.31 9.82 -5.01
C ILE A 37 20.47 8.64 -5.49
N ASP A 38 20.85 7.42 -5.12
CA ASP A 38 20.12 6.22 -5.53
C ASP A 38 18.73 6.18 -4.89
N VAL A 39 18.62 6.48 -3.59
CA VAL A 39 17.31 6.61 -2.92
C VAL A 39 16.42 7.66 -3.61
N SER A 40 16.99 8.82 -3.95
CA SER A 40 16.28 9.90 -4.65
C SER A 40 15.73 9.44 -6.00
N LYS A 41 16.55 8.74 -6.79
CA LYS A 41 16.18 8.21 -8.10
C LYS A 41 15.12 7.10 -7.96
N ASP A 42 15.37 6.11 -7.11
CA ASP A 42 14.50 4.95 -6.95
C ASP A 42 13.11 5.32 -6.42
N LEU A 43 13.03 6.30 -5.50
CA LEU A 43 11.78 6.76 -4.89
C LEU A 43 11.13 7.95 -5.61
N LEU A 44 11.75 8.48 -6.67
CA LEU A 44 11.26 9.64 -7.42
C LEU A 44 10.99 10.85 -6.49
N ILE A 45 11.93 11.15 -5.60
CA ILE A 45 11.88 12.29 -4.70
C ILE A 45 13.16 13.13 -4.84
N SER A 46 13.11 14.42 -4.49
CA SER A 46 14.29 15.28 -4.61
C SER A 46 15.42 14.83 -3.68
N LYS A 47 16.67 15.08 -4.07
CA LYS A 47 17.85 14.80 -3.24
C LYS A 47 17.74 15.50 -1.87
N GLU A 48 17.24 16.73 -1.85
CA GLU A 48 17.08 17.51 -0.62
C GLU A 48 16.01 16.89 0.30
N THR A 49 14.88 16.46 -0.27
CA THR A 49 13.86 15.73 0.50
C THR A 49 14.41 14.43 1.06
N THR A 50 15.17 13.67 0.25
CA THR A 50 15.82 12.44 0.69
C THR A 50 16.78 12.72 1.85
N ARG A 51 17.66 13.73 1.70
CA ARG A 51 18.63 14.13 2.73
C ARG A 51 17.94 14.48 4.04
N ARG A 52 16.91 15.34 3.98
CA ARG A 52 16.13 15.72 5.16
C ARG A 52 15.52 14.53 5.87
N LYS A 53 14.92 13.58 5.12
CA LYS A 53 14.30 12.38 5.70
C LYS A 53 15.33 11.43 6.33
N ILE A 54 16.52 11.31 5.75
CA ILE A 54 17.62 10.54 6.37
C ILE A 54 18.07 11.18 7.68
N ILE A 55 18.22 12.51 7.71
CA ILE A 55 18.57 13.24 8.95
C ILE A 55 17.48 13.08 10.01
N GLU A 56 16.20 13.14 9.63
CA GLU A 56 15.08 12.90 10.56
C GLU A 56 15.13 11.49 11.17
N LEU A 57 15.38 10.46 10.36
CA LEU A 57 15.51 9.07 10.83
C LEU A 57 16.73 8.89 11.76
N GLU A 58 17.83 9.57 11.47
CA GLU A 58 19.04 9.53 12.28
C GLU A 58 18.83 10.23 13.63
N LYS A 59 18.23 11.43 13.61
CA LYS A 59 17.87 12.19 14.84
C LYS A 59 16.90 11.41 15.73
N SER A 60 15.99 10.65 15.15
CA SER A 60 15.06 9.80 15.90
C SER A 60 15.69 8.47 16.39
N GLY A 61 16.96 8.21 16.12
CA GLY A 61 17.66 7.01 16.55
C GLY A 61 17.28 5.74 15.78
N ILE A 62 16.45 5.84 14.75
CA ILE A 62 16.00 4.70 13.93
C ILE A 62 17.16 4.14 13.11
N ILE A 63 17.99 5.02 12.59
CA ILE A 63 19.20 4.64 11.84
C ILE A 63 20.42 5.38 12.39
N LYS A 64 21.61 4.82 12.12
CA LYS A 64 22.90 5.51 12.22
C LYS A 64 23.52 5.54 10.84
N LYS A 65 24.05 6.69 10.44
CA LYS A 65 24.71 6.86 9.14
C LYS A 65 26.20 7.12 9.36
N ASP A 66 27.04 6.32 8.71
CA ASP A 66 28.48 6.52 8.66
C ASP A 66 28.95 6.46 7.19
N LYS A 67 29.34 7.63 6.66
CA LYS A 67 29.79 7.80 5.26
C LYS A 67 28.82 7.13 4.26
N LYS A 68 29.21 5.96 3.72
CA LYS A 68 28.43 5.17 2.75
C LYS A 68 27.68 3.99 3.38
N LYS A 69 27.60 3.93 4.71
CA LYS A 69 26.90 2.89 5.44
C LYS A 69 25.70 3.47 6.16
N VAL A 70 24.64 2.71 6.24
CA VAL A 70 23.49 2.98 7.09
C VAL A 70 23.22 1.74 7.92
N VAL A 71 23.11 1.92 9.23
CA VAL A 71 22.78 0.86 10.18
C VAL A 71 21.39 1.12 10.71
N ILE A 72 20.48 0.17 10.57
CA ILE A 72 19.19 0.16 11.26
C ILE A 72 19.47 -0.30 12.69
N THR A 73 19.16 0.54 13.66
CA THR A 73 19.42 0.27 15.09
C THR A 73 18.42 -0.74 15.65
N LYS A 74 18.73 -1.32 16.80
CA LYS A 74 17.78 -2.16 17.57
C LYS A 74 16.45 -1.40 17.81
N TYR A 75 16.54 -0.15 18.21
CA TYR A 75 15.37 0.72 18.38
C TYR A 75 14.56 0.88 17.08
N GLY A 76 15.24 1.07 15.94
CA GLY A 76 14.60 1.16 14.64
C GLY A 76 13.90 -0.13 14.22
N LEU A 77 14.43 -1.29 14.60
CA LEU A 77 13.77 -2.58 14.40
C LEU A 77 12.54 -2.74 15.28
N GLU A 78 12.66 -2.43 16.58
CA GLU A 78 11.57 -2.59 17.55
C GLU A 78 10.37 -1.67 17.28
N ILE A 79 10.60 -0.40 16.88
CA ILE A 79 9.51 0.52 16.47
C ILE A 79 8.65 -0.06 15.34
N GLN A 80 9.26 -0.81 14.44
CA GLN A 80 8.58 -1.38 13.29
C GLN A 80 8.09 -2.82 13.54
N ARG A 81 8.30 -3.34 14.74
CA ARG A 81 7.91 -4.70 15.09
C ARG A 81 6.39 -4.86 15.03
N PRO A 82 5.86 -5.71 14.14
CA PRO A 82 4.43 -5.88 13.95
C PRO A 82 3.82 -6.76 15.05
N THR A 83 3.73 -6.27 16.28
CA THR A 83 3.26 -7.04 17.45
C THR A 83 1.78 -7.42 17.39
N GLY A 84 0.91 -6.52 16.91
CA GLY A 84 -0.53 -6.79 16.77
C GLY A 84 -1.05 -6.77 15.33
N SER A 85 -0.29 -6.16 14.43
CA SER A 85 -0.71 -5.92 13.05
C SER A 85 -0.56 -7.14 12.13
N ILE A 86 0.29 -8.14 12.46
CA ILE A 86 0.43 -9.36 11.65
C ILE A 86 -0.93 -10.05 11.49
N ARG A 87 -1.67 -10.24 12.58
CA ARG A 87 -2.97 -10.93 12.53
C ARG A 87 -4.01 -10.19 11.68
N SER A 88 -4.03 -8.87 11.71
CA SER A 88 -4.92 -8.07 10.85
C SER A 88 -4.47 -8.13 9.40
N PHE A 89 -3.16 -8.13 9.17
CA PHE A 89 -2.56 -8.22 7.85
C PHE A 89 -2.80 -9.61 7.22
N THR A 90 -2.65 -10.69 7.97
CA THR A 90 -2.92 -12.04 7.46
C THR A 90 -4.39 -12.26 7.11
N LYS A 91 -5.33 -11.66 7.86
CA LYS A 91 -6.75 -11.63 7.48
C LYS A 91 -7.00 -10.90 6.18
N LEU A 92 -6.31 -9.78 5.96
CA LEU A 92 -6.38 -9.03 4.70
C LEU A 92 -5.83 -9.86 3.53
N LEU A 93 -4.66 -10.47 3.70
CA LEU A 93 -4.02 -11.31 2.68
C LEU A 93 -4.89 -12.53 2.33
N SER A 94 -5.48 -13.17 3.34
CA SER A 94 -6.39 -14.30 3.15
C SER A 94 -7.61 -13.90 2.31
N ARG A 95 -8.27 -12.78 2.63
CA ARG A 95 -9.37 -12.26 1.80
C ARG A 95 -8.93 -11.94 0.39
N PHE A 96 -7.72 -11.46 0.23
CA PHE A 96 -7.17 -11.17 -1.09
C PHE A 96 -6.87 -12.46 -1.87
N SER A 97 -6.42 -13.53 -1.21
CA SER A 97 -6.22 -14.84 -1.84
C SER A 97 -7.52 -15.44 -2.37
N ILE A 98 -8.65 -15.24 -1.69
CA ILE A 98 -9.98 -15.64 -2.19
C ILE A 98 -10.28 -14.93 -3.52
N LEU A 99 -10.06 -13.61 -3.58
CA LEU A 99 -10.28 -12.83 -4.81
C LEU A 99 -9.37 -13.30 -5.95
N LEU A 100 -8.10 -13.57 -5.65
CA LEU A 100 -7.14 -14.06 -6.65
C LEU A 100 -7.51 -15.46 -7.18
N LYS A 101 -8.04 -16.33 -6.32
CA LYS A 101 -8.55 -17.64 -6.72
C LYS A 101 -9.78 -17.51 -7.62
N LEU A 102 -10.72 -16.63 -7.29
CA LEU A 102 -11.90 -16.35 -8.12
C LEU A 102 -11.52 -15.84 -9.52
N GLU A 103 -10.42 -15.11 -9.65
CA GLU A 103 -9.86 -14.63 -10.91
C GLU A 103 -8.90 -15.65 -11.58
N ASN A 104 -8.80 -16.88 -11.05
CA ASN A 104 -7.89 -17.94 -11.52
C ASN A 104 -6.40 -17.54 -11.56
N LEU A 105 -6.00 -16.62 -10.67
CA LEU A 105 -4.62 -16.14 -10.56
C LEU A 105 -3.78 -16.96 -9.56
N ILE A 106 -4.43 -17.72 -8.68
CA ILE A 106 -3.83 -18.69 -7.77
C ILE A 106 -4.71 -19.95 -7.68
N ASN A 107 -4.12 -21.09 -7.33
CA ASN A 107 -4.83 -22.38 -7.33
C ASN A 107 -5.65 -22.64 -6.06
N LYS A 108 -5.24 -22.08 -4.91
CA LYS A 108 -5.91 -22.32 -3.63
C LYS A 108 -6.06 -21.04 -2.82
N GLU A 109 -7.07 -21.02 -1.96
CA GLU A 109 -7.20 -20.03 -0.91
C GLU A 109 -6.18 -20.30 0.19
N ILE A 110 -5.66 -19.24 0.80
CA ILE A 110 -4.71 -19.34 1.91
C ILE A 110 -5.40 -18.75 3.13
N THR A 111 -5.53 -19.53 4.19
CA THR A 111 -6.18 -19.10 5.43
C THR A 111 -5.32 -18.09 6.21
N PRO A 112 -5.92 -17.29 7.12
CA PRO A 112 -5.14 -16.37 7.95
C PRO A 112 -4.07 -17.06 8.78
N ASN A 113 -4.34 -18.27 9.28
CA ASN A 113 -3.36 -19.03 10.07
C ASN A 113 -2.20 -19.56 9.21
N GLU A 114 -2.48 -20.06 8.00
CA GLU A 114 -1.43 -20.45 7.05
C GLU A 114 -0.55 -19.26 6.71
N PHE A 115 -1.12 -18.08 6.45
CA PHE A 115 -0.35 -16.85 6.23
C PHE A 115 0.49 -16.47 7.45
N GLU A 116 -0.03 -16.59 8.67
CA GLU A 116 0.71 -16.24 9.88
C GLU A 116 1.94 -17.14 10.06
N ILE A 117 1.77 -18.43 9.88
CA ILE A 117 2.86 -19.42 9.94
C ILE A 117 3.90 -19.14 8.85
N LEU A 118 3.45 -18.94 7.61
CA LEU A 118 4.30 -18.64 6.47
C LEU A 118 5.13 -17.37 6.71
N ILE A 119 4.49 -16.28 7.13
CA ILE A 119 5.16 -15.00 7.39
C ILE A 119 6.15 -15.12 8.53
N LYS A 120 5.78 -15.78 9.63
CA LYS A 120 6.67 -15.91 10.80
C LYS A 120 7.89 -16.78 10.51
N ASN A 121 7.70 -17.91 9.82
CA ASN A 121 8.79 -18.85 9.53
C ASN A 121 9.74 -18.34 8.43
N ASN A 122 9.23 -17.54 7.49
CA ASN A 122 9.98 -17.00 6.35
C ASN A 122 10.01 -15.46 6.36
N PHE A 123 10.18 -14.84 7.53
CA PHE A 123 9.92 -13.42 7.77
C PHE A 123 10.68 -12.51 6.81
N THR A 124 12.00 -12.66 6.71
CA THR A 124 12.81 -11.79 5.85
C THR A 124 12.52 -12.02 4.37
N GLN A 125 12.29 -13.25 3.96
CA GLN A 125 11.95 -13.60 2.58
C GLN A 125 10.58 -13.06 2.18
N PHE A 126 9.58 -13.23 3.04
CA PHE A 126 8.24 -12.73 2.81
C PHE A 126 8.24 -11.20 2.65
N TRP A 127 8.85 -10.47 3.58
CA TRP A 127 8.89 -9.02 3.53
C TRP A 127 9.74 -8.49 2.37
N HIS A 128 10.82 -9.17 1.98
CA HIS A 128 11.58 -8.83 0.79
C HIS A 128 10.67 -8.85 -0.45
N TYR A 129 10.00 -9.95 -0.72
CA TYR A 129 9.09 -10.04 -1.87
C TYR A 129 7.89 -9.10 -1.76
N PHE A 130 7.37 -8.89 -0.55
CA PHE A 130 6.30 -7.94 -0.34
C PHE A 130 6.74 -6.51 -0.65
N TYR A 131 7.94 -6.11 -0.29
CA TYR A 131 8.48 -4.78 -0.61
C TYR A 131 8.85 -4.64 -2.09
N GLU A 132 9.31 -5.70 -2.76
CA GLU A 132 9.48 -5.72 -4.22
C GLU A 132 8.15 -5.48 -4.95
N PHE A 133 7.03 -5.90 -4.38
CA PHE A 133 5.70 -5.56 -4.86
C PHE A 133 5.28 -4.14 -4.44
N GLN A 134 5.38 -3.82 -3.14
CA GLN A 134 4.80 -2.63 -2.54
C GLN A 134 5.46 -1.32 -3.04
N ILE A 135 6.79 -1.29 -3.18
CA ILE A 135 7.49 -0.07 -3.58
C ILE A 135 7.09 0.35 -5.02
N PRO A 136 7.17 -0.50 -6.05
CA PRO A 136 6.70 -0.16 -7.38
C PRO A 136 5.19 0.16 -7.44
N TYR A 137 4.37 -0.50 -6.61
CA TYR A 137 2.96 -0.20 -6.48
C TYR A 137 2.73 1.24 -6.01
N LEU A 138 3.36 1.64 -4.91
CA LEU A 138 3.25 3.01 -4.39
C LEU A 138 3.79 4.05 -5.37
N LEU A 139 4.90 3.75 -6.06
CA LEU A 139 5.48 4.63 -7.08
C LEU A 139 4.55 4.79 -8.29
N LYS A 140 3.85 3.73 -8.71
CA LYS A 140 2.86 3.79 -9.79
C LYS A 140 1.71 4.73 -9.42
N TRP A 141 1.14 4.60 -8.21
CA TRP A 141 0.09 5.49 -7.72
C TRP A 141 0.57 6.93 -7.52
N LYS A 142 1.81 7.10 -7.05
CA LYS A 142 2.43 8.42 -6.94
C LYS A 142 2.56 9.11 -8.31
N ARG A 143 2.97 8.37 -9.35
CA ARG A 143 3.04 8.91 -10.72
C ARG A 143 1.66 9.31 -11.23
N TYR A 144 0.66 8.47 -11.02
CA TYR A 144 -0.69 8.70 -11.51
C TYR A 144 -1.35 9.92 -10.85
N PHE A 145 -1.31 10.03 -9.54
CA PHE A 145 -1.89 11.14 -8.79
C PHE A 145 -0.94 12.33 -8.60
N GLY A 146 0.34 12.20 -8.94
CA GLY A 146 1.40 13.17 -8.68
C GLY A 146 1.97 13.11 -7.26
N GLU A 147 1.20 12.64 -6.29
CA GLU A 147 1.60 12.49 -4.87
C GLU A 147 0.73 11.45 -4.14
N LEU A 148 1.29 10.81 -3.13
CA LEU A 148 0.60 9.74 -2.39
C LEU A 148 -0.59 10.25 -1.56
N ASP A 149 -0.53 11.48 -1.04
CA ASP A 149 -1.66 12.05 -0.28
C ASP A 149 -2.94 12.12 -1.12
N LYS A 150 -2.84 12.45 -2.41
CA LYS A 150 -4.00 12.44 -3.31
C LYS A 150 -4.54 11.03 -3.51
N TRP A 151 -3.65 10.05 -3.64
CA TRP A 151 -4.06 8.65 -3.72
C TRP A 151 -4.79 8.19 -2.46
N ILE A 152 -4.29 8.56 -1.25
CA ILE A 152 -4.95 8.24 0.03
C ILE A 152 -6.33 8.91 0.11
N VAL A 153 -6.45 10.19 -0.26
CA VAL A 153 -7.73 10.91 -0.29
C VAL A 153 -8.71 10.27 -1.26
N ALA A 154 -8.28 9.93 -2.48
CA ALA A 154 -9.12 9.22 -3.45
C ALA A 154 -9.49 7.81 -2.94
N GLY A 155 -8.56 7.12 -2.27
CA GLY A 155 -8.78 5.82 -1.64
C GLY A 155 -9.85 5.86 -0.54
N SER A 156 -9.93 6.93 0.25
CA SER A 156 -11.00 7.13 1.25
C SER A 156 -12.37 7.21 0.59
N LEU A 157 -12.47 7.89 -0.56
CA LEU A 157 -13.72 7.94 -1.34
C LEU A 157 -14.07 6.59 -1.96
N ALA A 158 -13.08 5.88 -2.52
CA ALA A 158 -13.27 4.53 -3.04
C ALA A 158 -13.74 3.56 -1.96
N TYR A 159 -13.18 3.64 -0.75
CA TYR A 159 -13.59 2.85 0.39
C TYR A 159 -15.06 3.09 0.77
N ASN A 160 -15.48 4.36 0.87
CA ASN A 160 -16.87 4.72 1.14
C ASN A 160 -17.82 4.17 0.05
N GLN A 161 -17.46 4.30 -1.21
CA GLN A 161 -18.24 3.75 -2.31
C GLN A 161 -18.38 2.23 -2.21
N ASN A 162 -17.29 1.52 -1.94
CA ASN A 162 -17.31 0.07 -1.76
C ASN A 162 -18.17 -0.37 -0.58
N LEU A 163 -18.14 0.36 0.54
CA LEU A 163 -19.03 0.09 1.68
C LEU A 163 -20.50 0.27 1.31
N PHE A 164 -20.83 1.34 0.59
CA PHE A 164 -22.21 1.59 0.13
C PHE A 164 -22.71 0.43 -0.74
N PHE A 165 -21.92 0.00 -1.73
CA PHE A 165 -22.27 -1.13 -2.59
C PHE A 165 -22.46 -2.42 -1.82
N ARG A 166 -21.52 -2.72 -0.92
CA ARG A 166 -21.58 -3.92 -0.09
C ARG A 166 -22.85 -3.98 0.76
N ASN A 167 -23.27 -2.84 1.32
CA ASN A 167 -24.45 -2.76 2.21
C ASN A 167 -25.76 -2.77 1.43
N ASN A 168 -25.77 -2.36 0.16
CA ASN A 168 -26.99 -2.29 -0.66
C ASN A 168 -27.15 -3.46 -1.64
N ARG A 169 -26.23 -4.43 -1.65
CA ARG A 169 -26.38 -5.65 -2.45
C ARG A 169 -27.36 -6.61 -1.82
N LYS A 170 -28.38 -7.00 -2.60
CA LYS A 170 -29.36 -8.04 -2.25
C LYS A 170 -28.86 -9.47 -2.55
N GLU A 171 -27.77 -9.63 -3.30
CA GLU A 171 -27.27 -10.93 -3.75
C GLU A 171 -25.86 -11.21 -3.24
N LYS A 172 -25.62 -12.48 -2.87
CA LYS A 172 -24.28 -13.01 -2.55
C LYS A 172 -23.38 -12.90 -3.79
N ILE A 173 -22.11 -12.67 -3.57
CA ILE A 173 -21.08 -12.64 -4.63
C ILE A 173 -20.91 -14.07 -5.14
N ASP A 174 -21.75 -14.50 -6.05
CA ASP A 174 -21.58 -15.72 -6.80
C ASP A 174 -21.09 -15.36 -8.21
N ASN A 175 -19.83 -15.69 -8.45
CA ASN A 175 -19.22 -15.93 -9.77
C ASN A 175 -19.31 -14.88 -10.88
N ILE A 176 -19.48 -13.60 -10.59
CA ILE A 176 -19.39 -12.56 -11.61
C ILE A 176 -18.04 -11.84 -11.49
N SER A 177 -17.27 -11.80 -12.56
CA SER A 177 -15.99 -11.10 -12.67
C SER A 177 -16.02 -9.77 -11.92
N PHE A 178 -15.10 -9.57 -10.99
CA PHE A 178 -14.99 -8.36 -10.15
C PHE A 178 -14.95 -7.09 -11.01
N THR A 179 -14.39 -7.16 -12.20
CA THR A 179 -14.25 -6.10 -13.19
C THR A 179 -15.59 -5.65 -13.75
N LYS A 180 -16.45 -6.60 -14.17
CA LYS A 180 -17.79 -6.32 -14.73
C LYS A 180 -18.68 -5.67 -13.67
N ASN A 181 -18.60 -6.15 -12.44
CA ASN A 181 -19.29 -5.58 -11.30
C ASN A 181 -18.85 -4.17 -10.94
N MET A 182 -17.58 -3.83 -11.07
CA MET A 182 -17.08 -2.48 -10.75
C MET A 182 -17.63 -1.45 -11.73
N ILE A 183 -17.70 -1.75 -13.02
CA ILE A 183 -18.28 -0.84 -14.04
C ILE A 183 -19.79 -0.69 -13.84
N GLU A 184 -20.51 -1.79 -13.62
CA GLU A 184 -21.96 -1.75 -13.32
C GLU A 184 -22.24 -0.99 -12.02
N GLN A 185 -21.39 -1.19 -10.99
CA GLN A 185 -21.48 -0.48 -9.72
C GLN A 185 -21.30 1.03 -9.87
N ILE A 186 -20.42 1.47 -10.74
CA ILE A 186 -20.16 2.89 -10.99
C ILE A 186 -21.37 3.56 -11.70
N THR A 187 -22.08 2.83 -12.57
CA THR A 187 -23.30 3.34 -13.21
C THR A 187 -24.47 3.50 -12.25
N HIS A 188 -24.52 2.74 -11.15
CA HIS A 188 -25.54 2.84 -10.10
C HIS A 188 -25.24 3.89 -9.01
N LEU A 189 -24.16 4.68 -9.16
CA LEU A 189 -23.72 5.70 -8.18
C LEU A 189 -24.70 6.87 -7.97
N LYS A 190 -25.78 6.99 -8.73
CA LYS A 190 -26.71 8.13 -8.64
C LYS A 190 -27.27 8.40 -7.25
N ASN A 191 -27.30 7.40 -6.37
CA ASN A 191 -27.88 7.49 -5.00
C ASN A 191 -26.84 7.40 -3.88
N MET A 192 -25.54 7.41 -4.21
CA MET A 192 -24.52 7.28 -3.18
C MET A 192 -24.23 8.63 -2.54
N GLN A 193 -24.22 8.64 -1.20
CA GLN A 193 -23.79 9.79 -0.43
C GLN A 193 -22.25 9.89 -0.43
N GLY A 194 -21.72 11.02 -0.91
CA GLY A 194 -20.28 11.32 -0.83
C GLY A 194 -19.81 11.59 0.60
N LEU A 195 -18.51 11.84 0.77
CA LEU A 195 -17.90 12.22 2.05
C LEU A 195 -17.60 13.72 2.11
N ASN A 196 -17.73 14.33 3.28
CA ASN A 196 -17.22 15.66 3.52
C ASN A 196 -15.71 15.64 3.84
N ALA A 197 -15.05 16.82 3.80
CA ALA A 197 -13.61 16.94 4.00
C ALA A 197 -13.14 16.54 5.41
N MET A 198 -14.00 16.65 6.44
CA MET A 198 -13.68 16.24 7.80
C MET A 198 -13.61 14.71 7.88
N THR A 199 -14.63 14.02 7.42
CA THR A 199 -14.65 12.55 7.38
C THR A 199 -13.46 11.99 6.58
N ILE A 200 -13.10 12.64 5.46
CA ILE A 200 -11.92 12.24 4.68
C ILE A 200 -10.63 12.45 5.50
N SER A 201 -10.54 13.54 6.26
CA SER A 201 -9.40 13.79 7.16
C SER A 201 -9.28 12.70 8.22
N ASP A 202 -10.38 12.34 8.85
CA ASP A 202 -10.42 11.29 9.89
C ASP A 202 -10.05 9.92 9.35
N LEU A 203 -10.59 9.55 8.18
CA LEU A 203 -10.27 8.27 7.51
C LEU A 203 -8.83 8.18 7.01
N SER A 204 -8.30 9.29 6.50
CA SER A 204 -6.97 9.31 5.87
C SER A 204 -5.83 9.59 6.84
N GLY A 205 -6.12 10.16 8.02
CA GLY A 205 -5.12 10.71 8.94
C GLY A 205 -4.42 11.97 8.42
N ILE A 206 -4.89 12.55 7.31
CA ILE A 206 -4.31 13.76 6.70
C ILE A 206 -5.02 14.99 7.26
N PRO A 207 -4.29 16.02 7.74
CA PRO A 207 -4.91 17.24 8.28
C PRO A 207 -5.90 17.87 7.30
N ARG A 208 -7.08 18.28 7.79
CA ARG A 208 -8.18 18.83 6.99
C ARG A 208 -7.78 19.94 6.00
N PRO A 209 -6.92 20.92 6.33
CA PRO A 209 -6.47 21.92 5.35
C PRO A 209 -5.73 21.30 4.16
N THR A 210 -4.94 20.26 4.42
CA THR A 210 -4.25 19.49 3.37
C THR A 210 -5.25 18.71 2.53
N VAL A 211 -6.23 18.03 3.15
CA VAL A 211 -7.31 17.32 2.43
C VAL A 211 -8.04 18.28 1.48
N LEU A 212 -8.45 19.45 1.92
CA LEU A 212 -9.14 20.45 1.08
C LEU A 212 -8.30 20.85 -0.15
N ARG A 213 -7.00 21.05 0.03
CA ARG A 213 -6.07 21.35 -1.07
C ARG A 213 -5.97 20.17 -2.05
N LYS A 214 -5.90 18.93 -1.54
CA LYS A 214 -5.86 17.72 -2.39
C LYS A 214 -7.18 17.51 -3.14
N LEU A 215 -8.32 17.70 -2.49
CA LEU A 215 -9.64 17.63 -3.12
C LEU A 215 -9.78 18.63 -4.26
N LYS A 216 -9.36 19.89 -4.04
CA LYS A 216 -9.35 20.90 -5.12
C LYS A 216 -8.51 20.45 -6.32
N SER A 217 -7.34 19.87 -6.08
CA SER A 217 -6.48 19.35 -7.14
C SER A 217 -7.10 18.14 -7.87
N LEU A 218 -7.71 17.20 -7.13
CA LEU A 218 -8.37 16.02 -7.69
C LEU A 218 -9.62 16.37 -8.51
N MET A 219 -10.37 17.42 -8.12
CA MET A 219 -11.47 17.97 -8.95
C MET A 219 -10.94 18.53 -10.25
N LYS A 220 -9.85 19.31 -10.20
CA LYS A 220 -9.22 19.87 -11.42
C LYS A 220 -8.80 18.78 -12.40
N SER A 221 -8.30 17.66 -11.91
CA SER A 221 -7.91 16.49 -12.74
C SER A 221 -9.08 15.54 -13.02
N LYS A 222 -10.31 15.90 -12.69
CA LYS A 222 -11.55 15.13 -12.94
C LYS A 222 -11.59 13.74 -12.30
N HIS A 223 -10.76 13.46 -11.29
CA HIS A 223 -10.79 12.19 -10.56
C HIS A 223 -11.94 12.11 -9.57
N ILE A 224 -12.41 13.25 -9.07
CA ILE A 224 -13.51 13.35 -8.12
C ILE A 224 -14.50 14.42 -8.52
N ILE A 225 -15.72 14.29 -8.05
CA ILE A 225 -16.79 15.28 -8.17
C ILE A 225 -17.23 15.76 -6.79
N LYS A 226 -17.88 16.92 -6.76
CA LYS A 226 -18.46 17.53 -5.56
C LYS A 226 -19.93 17.82 -5.84
N ASP A 227 -20.81 17.40 -4.96
CA ASP A 227 -22.24 17.64 -5.07
C ASP A 227 -22.68 19.01 -4.48
N LYS A 228 -23.99 19.34 -4.62
CA LYS A 228 -24.59 20.56 -4.07
C LYS A 228 -24.53 20.63 -2.52
N LYS A 229 -24.38 19.50 -1.83
CA LYS A 229 -24.26 19.41 -0.37
C LYS A 229 -22.82 19.48 0.10
N ASN A 230 -21.86 19.81 -0.78
CA ASN A 230 -20.44 19.84 -0.52
C ASN A 230 -19.82 18.48 -0.17
N LEU A 231 -20.43 17.38 -0.62
CA LEU A 231 -19.91 16.03 -0.47
C LEU A 231 -19.10 15.63 -1.70
N TYR A 232 -18.02 14.89 -1.48
CA TYR A 232 -17.10 14.44 -2.50
C TYR A 232 -17.26 12.95 -2.77
N SER A 233 -17.18 12.58 -4.06
CA SER A 233 -17.20 11.18 -4.53
C SER A 233 -16.23 11.02 -5.71
N LEU A 234 -15.87 9.75 -6.01
CA LEU A 234 -15.08 9.48 -7.21
C LEU A 234 -15.88 9.86 -8.45
N SER A 235 -15.15 10.32 -9.46
CA SER A 235 -15.75 10.65 -10.76
C SER A 235 -16.25 9.39 -11.47
N THR A 236 -17.35 9.54 -12.21
CA THR A 236 -17.89 8.53 -13.13
C THR A 236 -17.36 8.72 -14.55
N ASN A 237 -16.27 9.47 -14.73
CA ASN A 237 -15.65 9.67 -16.04
C ASN A 237 -15.06 8.35 -16.55
N GLU A 238 -15.52 7.88 -17.70
CA GLU A 238 -15.15 6.57 -18.28
C GLU A 238 -13.64 6.41 -18.48
N VAL A 239 -12.95 7.48 -18.89
CA VAL A 239 -11.49 7.45 -19.09
C VAL A 239 -10.77 7.18 -17.78
N VAL A 240 -11.15 7.92 -16.72
CA VAL A 240 -10.58 7.75 -15.37
C VAL A 240 -10.85 6.34 -14.84
N ILE A 241 -12.09 5.84 -15.02
CA ILE A 241 -12.48 4.49 -14.61
C ILE A 241 -11.62 3.44 -15.31
N LYS A 242 -11.47 3.53 -16.61
CA LYS A 242 -10.68 2.58 -17.41
C LYS A 242 -9.21 2.58 -17.01
N GLU A 243 -8.63 3.75 -16.73
CA GLU A 243 -7.26 3.87 -16.24
C GLU A 243 -7.06 3.22 -14.86
N LEU A 244 -7.98 3.51 -13.92
CA LEU A 244 -7.95 2.92 -12.58
C LEU A 244 -8.12 1.40 -12.63
N GLU A 245 -8.97 0.90 -13.50
CA GLU A 245 -9.21 -0.53 -13.70
C GLU A 245 -7.97 -1.23 -14.25
N ASN A 246 -7.32 -0.68 -15.27
CA ASN A 246 -6.05 -1.21 -15.78
C ASN A 246 -4.97 -1.25 -14.70
N MET A 247 -4.93 -0.24 -13.84
CA MET A 247 -4.00 -0.21 -12.71
C MET A 247 -4.33 -1.29 -11.68
N ARG A 248 -5.61 -1.56 -11.41
CA ARG A 248 -6.08 -2.62 -10.52
C ARG A 248 -5.68 -4.00 -11.03
N ILE A 249 -5.99 -4.32 -12.29
CA ILE A 249 -5.66 -5.61 -12.91
C ILE A 249 -4.16 -5.88 -12.81
N ALA A 250 -3.33 -4.92 -13.24
CA ALA A 250 -1.88 -5.04 -13.17
C ALA A 250 -1.35 -5.21 -11.72
N THR A 251 -2.07 -4.66 -10.73
CA THR A 251 -1.74 -4.84 -9.32
C THR A 251 -2.07 -6.25 -8.85
N MET A 252 -3.25 -6.78 -9.21
CA MET A 252 -3.66 -8.14 -8.86
C MET A 252 -2.71 -9.17 -9.46
N GLN A 253 -2.33 -9.04 -10.73
CA GLN A 253 -1.36 -9.91 -11.39
C GLN A 253 0.00 -9.93 -10.69
N LYS A 254 0.54 -8.75 -10.32
CA LYS A 254 1.80 -8.68 -9.57
C LYS A 254 1.71 -9.28 -8.18
N PHE A 255 0.57 -9.11 -7.51
CA PHE A 255 0.37 -9.68 -6.20
C PHE A 255 0.16 -11.20 -6.24
N SER A 256 -0.51 -11.73 -7.27
CA SER A 256 -0.60 -13.18 -7.48
C SER A 256 0.79 -13.81 -7.70
N THR A 257 1.65 -13.15 -8.48
CA THR A 257 3.05 -13.57 -8.66
C THR A 257 3.81 -13.63 -7.32
N LEU A 258 3.55 -12.71 -6.41
CA LEU A 258 4.12 -12.74 -5.05
C LEU A 258 3.61 -13.97 -4.28
N LEU A 259 2.31 -14.24 -4.29
CA LEU A 259 1.72 -15.36 -3.53
C LEU A 259 2.11 -16.72 -4.12
N ASN A 260 2.27 -16.83 -5.43
CA ASN A 260 2.71 -18.06 -6.09
C ASN A 260 4.18 -18.44 -5.78
N LYS A 261 4.93 -17.60 -5.07
CA LYS A 261 6.27 -17.94 -4.57
C LYS A 261 6.24 -18.79 -3.30
N TYR A 262 5.06 -18.98 -2.72
CA TYR A 262 4.80 -19.71 -1.47
C TYR A 262 3.75 -20.82 -1.65
#